data_c8e11242c4550494b8c5440370d45681
#
_entry.id   c8e11242c4550494b8c5440370d45681
#
_cell.length_a   1.000
_cell.length_b   1.000
_cell.length_c   1.000
_cell.angle_alpha   90.00
_cell.angle_beta   90.00
_cell.angle_gamma   90.00
#
_symmetry.space_group_name_H-M   'P 1'
#
loop_
_entity.id
_entity.type
_entity.pdbx_description
1 polymer ?
#
loop_
_entity_poly.entity_id
_entity_poly.type
_entity_poly.pdbx_seq_one_letter_code
_entity_poly.pdbx_strand_id
1 'polypeptide(L)'
;MEYGFVKVAAATPEIRVADAKYNAEQIIRLIRAAESEDVQLLVFPELCVTGYTCGELFSQSVLIEGAKDALKEIVDATAGTKTLVFVGVPYLAHGALYNCAAAISGGRLLALVPKTYLPNYAEFYERRNFVSFDGAMRTVEWEGQTVPFGARVVFRAANQKNFTVSAEICEDLWVPAPPSVSHALAGAHIIVNLSASSETAGKADYRRLLVKAQSAKTVCGYVYADAGEGESTTDLVFSGHDLIVEDGEILAESALFQSGLTVSEIDVDKICFERRRVNTFSDSRAPSDYVEVSFETLTAPAPLTRNISAHPFLPEKNADERAELILSMQAAGLKKRLKHTNSATAVIGISGGLDSSLALLVTVRAFQALGKDPNDIVAVTMPCFGTTDKTLQNSLKLMEALGVTSRTVPVKDAVLQHFKDISHDENNKNAAYENAQARMRTLVLMDIANDANGIVIGTGDLSELALGWATYNGDHMSMYGVNAGVPKT
;
A
#
# COMPACT_ATOMS: atom_id res chain seq x y z
N MET A 1 11.11 0.76 16.13
CA MET A 1 11.73 0.58 14.81
C MET A 1 11.93 1.95 14.19
N GLU A 2 13.01 2.19 13.48
CA GLU A 2 13.20 3.44 12.74
C GLU A 2 12.26 3.47 11.51
N TYR A 3 11.91 4.67 11.03
CA TYR A 3 11.15 4.90 9.81
C TYR A 3 9.68 4.44 9.81
N GLY A 4 9.02 4.34 10.96
CA GLY A 4 7.57 4.08 11.04
C GLY A 4 7.12 2.64 10.75
N PHE A 5 8.04 1.69 10.61
CA PHE A 5 7.69 0.29 10.42
C PHE A 5 7.27 -0.38 11.73
N VAL A 6 6.26 -1.24 11.66
CA VAL A 6 5.79 -2.11 12.74
C VAL A 6 5.92 -3.55 12.28
N LYS A 7 6.69 -4.37 12.99
CA LYS A 7 6.84 -5.80 12.69
C LYS A 7 5.65 -6.56 13.23
N VAL A 8 4.92 -7.21 12.35
CA VAL A 8 3.66 -7.89 12.64
C VAL A 8 3.74 -9.36 12.25
N ALA A 9 2.98 -10.20 12.96
CA ALA A 9 2.83 -11.60 12.60
C ALA A 9 1.36 -12.06 12.73
N ALA A 10 0.91 -12.88 11.79
CA ALA A 10 -0.22 -13.76 11.91
C ALA A 10 0.28 -15.16 12.26
N ALA A 11 -0.40 -15.84 13.15
CA ALA A 11 0.04 -17.13 13.69
C ALA A 11 -1.06 -18.16 13.62
N THR A 12 -0.82 -19.29 12.96
CA THR A 12 -1.70 -20.46 12.97
C THR A 12 -1.12 -21.54 13.88
N PRO A 13 -1.62 -21.71 15.11
CA PRO A 13 -1.21 -22.80 16.00
C PRO A 13 -1.80 -24.13 15.55
N GLU A 14 -1.11 -25.23 15.79
CA GLU A 14 -1.71 -26.55 15.80
C GLU A 14 -2.54 -26.71 17.07
N ILE A 15 -3.82 -26.98 16.96
CA ILE A 15 -4.73 -27.04 18.11
C ILE A 15 -5.34 -28.44 18.30
N ARG A 16 -6.00 -28.62 19.44
CA ARG A 16 -6.91 -29.75 19.70
C ARG A 16 -8.25 -29.21 20.16
N VAL A 17 -9.31 -29.66 19.52
CA VAL A 17 -10.68 -29.24 19.88
C VAL A 17 -10.97 -29.56 21.34
N ALA A 18 -11.44 -28.56 22.08
CA ALA A 18 -11.78 -28.59 23.50
C ALA A 18 -10.61 -28.90 24.47
N ASP A 19 -9.36 -28.89 24.02
CA ASP A 19 -8.18 -29.05 24.87
C ASP A 19 -7.50 -27.69 25.09
N ALA A 20 -8.11 -26.83 25.90
CA ALA A 20 -7.67 -25.47 26.14
C ALA A 20 -6.23 -25.39 26.68
N LYS A 21 -5.82 -26.38 27.48
CA LYS A 21 -4.46 -26.44 28.04
C LYS A 21 -3.41 -26.70 26.94
N TYR A 22 -3.63 -27.72 26.10
CA TYR A 22 -2.73 -28.00 24.99
C TYR A 22 -2.64 -26.78 24.03
N ASN A 23 -3.78 -26.18 23.76
CA ASN A 23 -3.84 -25.03 22.86
C ASN A 23 -3.08 -23.83 23.43
N ALA A 24 -3.19 -23.56 24.74
CA ALA A 24 -2.41 -22.52 25.40
C ALA A 24 -0.90 -22.78 25.29
N GLU A 25 -0.43 -24.03 25.47
CA GLU A 25 0.98 -24.39 25.29
C GLU A 25 1.47 -24.10 23.87
N GLN A 26 0.68 -24.39 22.83
CA GLN A 26 1.02 -24.09 21.42
C GLN A 26 1.04 -22.58 21.15
N ILE A 27 0.05 -21.84 21.65
CA ILE A 27 -0.02 -20.39 21.55
C ILE A 27 1.20 -19.75 22.22
N ILE A 28 1.54 -20.16 23.43
CA ILE A 28 2.71 -19.66 24.18
C ILE A 28 4.01 -19.96 23.42
N ARG A 29 4.14 -21.14 22.80
CA ARG A 29 5.30 -21.48 21.96
C ARG A 29 5.47 -20.50 20.82
N LEU A 30 4.36 -20.15 20.10
CA LEU A 30 4.39 -19.19 18.99
C LEU A 30 4.63 -17.75 19.48
N ILE A 31 4.12 -17.36 20.66
CA ILE A 31 4.46 -16.08 21.29
C ILE A 31 5.98 -15.98 21.51
N ARG A 32 6.61 -17.04 22.04
CA ARG A 32 8.09 -17.05 22.25
C ARG A 32 8.86 -16.99 20.94
N ALA A 33 8.37 -17.69 19.90
CA ALA A 33 8.97 -17.60 18.57
C ALA A 33 8.88 -16.17 18.00
N ALA A 34 7.71 -15.53 18.08
CA ALA A 34 7.51 -14.16 17.63
C ALA A 34 8.36 -13.15 18.40
N GLU A 35 8.54 -13.35 19.72
CA GLU A 35 9.46 -12.53 20.53
C GLU A 35 10.90 -12.63 20.06
N SER A 36 11.37 -13.82 19.72
CA SER A 36 12.73 -14.03 19.21
C SER A 36 12.98 -13.37 17.86
N GLU A 37 11.92 -13.02 17.14
CA GLU A 37 11.95 -12.28 15.88
C GLU A 37 11.64 -10.78 16.03
N ASP A 38 11.56 -10.23 17.26
CA ASP A 38 11.21 -8.84 17.55
C ASP A 38 9.82 -8.42 17.02
N VAL A 39 8.86 -9.34 16.96
CA VAL A 39 7.49 -9.05 16.54
C VAL A 39 6.82 -8.12 17.56
N GLN A 40 6.21 -7.04 17.08
CA GLN A 40 5.53 -6.02 17.89
C GLN A 40 4.03 -6.25 18.02
N LEU A 41 3.43 -6.90 17.02
CA LEU A 41 2.01 -7.26 16.96
C LEU A 41 1.85 -8.70 16.48
N LEU A 42 1.20 -9.53 17.30
CA LEU A 42 0.97 -10.93 17.01
C LEU A 42 -0.54 -11.26 17.08
N VAL A 43 -1.07 -11.90 16.06
CA VAL A 43 -2.48 -12.21 15.94
C VAL A 43 -2.68 -13.72 15.79
N PHE A 44 -3.54 -14.29 16.62
CA PHE A 44 -3.96 -15.68 16.56
C PHE A 44 -5.39 -15.82 16.00
N PRO A 45 -5.80 -17.02 15.58
CA PRO A 45 -7.13 -17.25 15.04
C PRO A 45 -8.25 -17.07 16.06
N GLU A 46 -9.48 -16.98 15.52
CA GLU A 46 -10.73 -16.98 16.24
C GLU A 46 -10.87 -18.27 17.07
N LEU A 47 -11.26 -18.13 18.36
CA LEU A 47 -11.51 -19.22 19.31
C LEU A 47 -10.36 -20.25 19.43
N CYS A 48 -9.14 -19.90 19.07
CA CYS A 48 -7.99 -20.82 19.04
C CYS A 48 -7.62 -21.39 20.42
N VAL A 49 -8.09 -20.78 21.51
CA VAL A 49 -7.88 -21.32 22.88
C VAL A 49 -8.66 -22.62 23.08
N THR A 50 -9.84 -22.74 22.49
CA THR A 50 -10.70 -23.95 22.61
C THR A 50 -10.77 -24.76 21.34
N GLY A 51 -10.49 -24.16 20.20
CA GLY A 51 -10.95 -24.55 18.88
C GLY A 51 -12.33 -23.95 18.56
N TYR A 52 -12.51 -23.61 17.28
CA TYR A 52 -13.76 -23.06 16.74
C TYR A 52 -14.87 -24.14 16.70
N THR A 53 -14.49 -25.38 16.42
CA THR A 53 -15.41 -26.50 16.14
C THR A 53 -15.86 -27.27 17.39
N CYS A 54 -15.86 -26.65 18.56
CA CYS A 54 -16.32 -27.27 19.81
C CYS A 54 -17.84 -27.58 19.85
N GLY A 55 -18.68 -26.91 19.04
CA GLY A 55 -20.11 -27.16 18.96
C GLY A 55 -20.82 -27.07 20.32
N GLU A 56 -21.57 -28.10 20.70
CA GLU A 56 -22.32 -28.16 21.96
C GLU A 56 -21.43 -28.10 23.22
N LEU A 57 -20.14 -28.36 23.10
CA LEU A 57 -19.22 -28.29 24.24
C LEU A 57 -19.11 -26.86 24.80
N PHE A 58 -19.42 -25.83 24.03
CA PHE A 58 -19.48 -24.45 24.53
C PHE A 58 -20.56 -24.26 25.61
N SER A 59 -21.51 -25.17 25.75
CA SER A 59 -22.49 -25.19 26.89
C SER A 59 -21.92 -25.75 28.18
N GLN A 60 -20.75 -26.36 28.15
CA GLN A 60 -20.15 -27.04 29.29
C GLN A 60 -19.27 -26.06 30.12
N SER A 61 -19.57 -25.91 31.41
CA SER A 61 -18.78 -25.03 32.30
C SER A 61 -17.29 -25.39 32.34
N VAL A 62 -16.99 -26.70 32.28
CA VAL A 62 -15.61 -27.19 32.29
C VAL A 62 -14.78 -26.64 31.12
N LEU A 63 -15.37 -26.48 29.91
CA LEU A 63 -14.68 -25.90 28.77
C LEU A 63 -14.48 -24.40 28.96
N ILE A 64 -15.50 -23.68 29.45
CA ILE A 64 -15.45 -22.23 29.64
C ILE A 64 -14.48 -21.84 30.76
N GLU A 65 -14.48 -22.59 31.87
CA GLU A 65 -13.51 -22.40 32.95
C GLU A 65 -12.10 -22.73 32.48
N GLY A 66 -11.91 -23.87 31.78
CA GLY A 66 -10.64 -24.25 31.19
C GLY A 66 -10.11 -23.23 30.18
N ALA A 67 -10.98 -22.60 29.38
CA ALA A 67 -10.60 -21.53 28.48
C ALA A 67 -10.13 -20.26 29.24
N LYS A 68 -10.79 -19.94 30.36
CA LYS A 68 -10.38 -18.83 31.23
C LYS A 68 -9.02 -19.08 31.88
N ASP A 69 -8.78 -20.32 32.38
CA ASP A 69 -7.49 -20.71 32.98
C ASP A 69 -6.37 -20.67 31.91
N ALA A 70 -6.64 -21.20 30.72
CA ALA A 70 -5.72 -21.15 29.60
C ALA A 70 -5.39 -19.70 29.17
N LEU A 71 -6.40 -18.81 29.11
CA LEU A 71 -6.18 -17.40 28.87
C LEU A 71 -5.28 -16.77 29.92
N LYS A 72 -5.46 -17.14 31.21
CA LYS A 72 -4.58 -16.68 32.28
C LYS A 72 -3.15 -17.13 32.07
N GLU A 73 -2.89 -18.39 31.75
CA GLU A 73 -1.55 -18.92 31.44
C GLU A 73 -0.90 -18.14 30.28
N ILE A 74 -1.67 -17.83 29.22
CA ILE A 74 -1.20 -17.05 28.08
C ILE A 74 -0.86 -15.61 28.51
N VAL A 75 -1.71 -14.95 29.31
CA VAL A 75 -1.46 -13.61 29.85
C VAL A 75 -0.17 -13.61 30.67
N ASP A 76 -0.04 -14.55 31.62
CA ASP A 76 1.14 -14.68 32.49
C ASP A 76 2.42 -14.93 31.66
N ALA A 77 2.34 -15.70 30.57
CA ALA A 77 3.44 -15.97 29.65
C ALA A 77 3.94 -14.73 28.91
N THR A 78 3.12 -13.68 28.76
CA THR A 78 3.53 -12.40 28.17
C THR A 78 4.20 -11.45 29.16
N ALA A 79 4.39 -11.86 30.43
CA ALA A 79 5.07 -11.03 31.42
C ALA A 79 6.51 -10.74 30.98
N GLY A 80 6.85 -9.42 30.93
CA GLY A 80 8.17 -8.97 30.45
C GLY A 80 8.29 -8.79 28.95
N THR A 81 7.28 -9.20 28.15
CA THR A 81 7.24 -8.93 26.70
C THR A 81 6.63 -7.57 26.41
N LYS A 82 6.97 -7.00 25.24
CA LYS A 82 6.37 -5.77 24.74
C LYS A 82 5.61 -5.98 23.43
N THR A 83 5.30 -7.22 23.11
CA THR A 83 4.43 -7.58 21.97
C THR A 83 2.98 -7.39 22.36
N LEU A 84 2.20 -6.74 21.50
CA LEU A 84 0.75 -6.75 21.59
C LEU A 84 0.21 -8.03 20.94
N VAL A 85 -0.46 -8.87 21.71
CA VAL A 85 -0.95 -10.18 21.29
C VAL A 85 -2.47 -10.19 21.28
N PHE A 86 -3.08 -10.71 20.21
CA PHE A 86 -4.52 -10.97 20.14
C PHE A 86 -4.78 -12.46 20.04
N VAL A 87 -5.63 -12.99 20.93
CA VAL A 87 -5.95 -14.42 21.02
C VAL A 87 -7.46 -14.63 21.02
N GLY A 88 -7.96 -15.53 20.20
CA GLY A 88 -9.40 -15.86 20.12
C GLY A 88 -9.82 -16.77 21.28
N VAL A 89 -10.84 -16.36 22.06
CA VAL A 89 -11.30 -17.07 23.27
C VAL A 89 -12.81 -16.94 23.46
N PRO A 90 -13.54 -18.01 23.88
CA PRO A 90 -14.90 -17.87 24.38
C PRO A 90 -14.87 -17.23 25.77
N TYR A 91 -15.68 -16.21 26.01
CA TYR A 91 -15.69 -15.51 27.30
C TYR A 91 -17.12 -15.30 27.84
N LEU A 92 -17.36 -15.75 29.05
CA LEU A 92 -18.62 -15.53 29.77
C LEU A 92 -18.61 -14.16 30.44
N ALA A 93 -19.45 -13.26 29.97
CA ALA A 93 -19.61 -11.92 30.52
C ALA A 93 -21.09 -11.55 30.61
N HIS A 94 -21.47 -10.79 31.65
CA HIS A 94 -22.85 -10.24 31.81
C HIS A 94 -23.97 -11.29 31.61
N GLY A 95 -23.72 -12.55 32.00
CA GLY A 95 -24.69 -13.64 31.88
C GLY A 95 -24.83 -14.25 30.49
N ALA A 96 -23.95 -13.90 29.54
CA ALA A 96 -23.94 -14.44 28.17
C ALA A 96 -22.53 -14.85 27.73
N LEU A 97 -22.46 -15.83 26.82
CA LEU A 97 -21.20 -16.28 26.23
C LEU A 97 -20.92 -15.50 24.94
N TYR A 98 -19.71 -14.96 24.83
CA TYR A 98 -19.23 -14.19 23.69
C TYR A 98 -18.03 -14.86 23.05
N ASN A 99 -17.93 -14.76 21.74
CA ASN A 99 -16.73 -15.02 20.97
C ASN A 99 -15.87 -13.74 20.98
N CYS A 100 -14.70 -13.78 21.61
CA CYS A 100 -13.90 -12.61 21.89
C CYS A 100 -12.47 -12.71 21.34
N ALA A 101 -11.91 -11.57 20.96
CA ALA A 101 -10.48 -11.37 20.85
C ALA A 101 -9.96 -10.77 22.15
N ALA A 102 -9.07 -11.48 22.85
CA ALA A 102 -8.37 -10.99 24.01
C ALA A 102 -7.11 -10.25 23.58
N ALA A 103 -7.00 -8.96 23.92
CA ALA A 103 -5.80 -8.17 23.70
C ALA A 103 -4.90 -8.22 24.92
N ILE A 104 -3.66 -8.66 24.76
CA ILE A 104 -2.73 -8.96 25.85
C ILE A 104 -1.38 -8.28 25.59
N SER A 105 -0.78 -7.71 26.62
CA SER A 105 0.62 -7.24 26.56
C SER A 105 1.21 -7.09 27.96
N GLY A 106 2.47 -7.44 28.13
CA GLY A 106 3.22 -7.20 29.37
C GLY A 106 2.63 -7.88 30.62
N GLY A 107 2.09 -9.08 30.47
CA GLY A 107 1.45 -9.83 31.56
C GLY A 107 0.09 -9.30 31.97
N ARG A 108 -0.59 -8.52 31.10
CA ARG A 108 -1.90 -7.93 31.38
C ARG A 108 -2.89 -8.20 30.26
N LEU A 109 -4.12 -8.50 30.64
CA LEU A 109 -5.26 -8.42 29.74
C LEU A 109 -5.65 -6.97 29.57
N LEU A 110 -5.55 -6.43 28.38
CA LEU A 110 -5.80 -5.02 28.07
C LEU A 110 -7.26 -4.72 27.74
N ALA A 111 -7.91 -5.61 27.00
CA ALA A 111 -9.32 -5.54 26.65
C ALA A 111 -9.83 -6.88 26.12
N LEU A 112 -11.15 -7.05 26.14
CA LEU A 112 -11.87 -8.12 25.43
C LEU A 112 -12.76 -7.49 24.37
N VAL A 113 -12.53 -7.88 23.12
CA VAL A 113 -13.26 -7.39 21.94
C VAL A 113 -14.21 -8.49 21.48
N PRO A 114 -15.52 -8.40 21.76
CA PRO A 114 -16.51 -9.39 21.33
C PRO A 114 -16.86 -9.22 19.86
N LYS A 115 -17.11 -10.34 19.18
CA LYS A 115 -17.56 -10.40 17.78
C LYS A 115 -18.88 -9.67 17.59
N THR A 116 -18.97 -8.86 16.55
CA THR A 116 -20.16 -8.05 16.27
C THR A 116 -21.18 -8.83 15.45
N TYR A 117 -20.74 -9.53 14.41
CA TYR A 117 -21.62 -10.28 13.52
C TYR A 117 -21.37 -11.77 13.64
N LEU A 118 -22.40 -12.51 14.05
CA LEU A 118 -22.34 -13.97 14.20
C LEU A 118 -22.98 -14.65 12.99
N PRO A 119 -22.23 -15.41 12.16
CA PRO A 119 -22.80 -16.16 11.06
C PRO A 119 -23.70 -17.29 11.59
N ASN A 120 -24.85 -17.45 10.97
CA ASN A 120 -25.79 -18.50 11.25
C ASN A 120 -26.53 -18.95 9.97
N TYR A 121 -25.71 -19.33 8.99
CA TYR A 121 -26.13 -19.78 7.67
C TYR A 121 -25.14 -20.84 7.17
N ALA A 122 -25.56 -21.63 6.19
CA ALA A 122 -24.81 -22.75 5.64
C ALA A 122 -24.20 -23.63 6.74
N GLU A 123 -22.88 -23.77 6.78
CA GLU A 123 -22.13 -24.56 7.75
C GLU A 123 -21.88 -23.89 9.11
N PHE A 124 -22.29 -22.61 9.28
CA PHE A 124 -22.02 -21.84 10.50
C PHE A 124 -23.21 -21.82 11.46
N TYR A 125 -22.97 -22.07 12.77
CA TYR A 125 -23.99 -22.18 13.81
C TYR A 125 -23.69 -21.30 15.03
N GLU A 126 -22.96 -20.21 14.90
CA GLU A 126 -22.43 -19.44 16.03
C GLU A 126 -23.52 -18.89 16.95
N ARG A 127 -24.68 -18.46 16.44
CA ARG A 127 -25.81 -17.95 17.25
C ARG A 127 -26.40 -18.97 18.19
N ARG A 128 -26.08 -20.25 18.00
CA ARG A 128 -26.50 -21.30 18.90
C ARG A 128 -25.77 -21.23 20.22
N ASN A 129 -24.53 -20.79 20.22
CA ASN A 129 -23.63 -20.78 21.37
C ASN A 129 -23.30 -19.39 21.88
N PHE A 130 -23.24 -18.40 20.99
CA PHE A 130 -22.75 -17.05 21.30
C PHE A 130 -23.78 -15.95 21.08
N VAL A 131 -23.61 -14.85 21.80
CA VAL A 131 -24.40 -13.63 21.66
C VAL A 131 -23.60 -12.57 20.89
N SER A 132 -24.26 -11.90 19.93
CA SER A 132 -23.67 -10.76 19.21
C SER A 132 -23.42 -9.59 20.16
N PHE A 133 -22.35 -8.84 19.92
CA PHE A 133 -22.11 -7.60 20.61
C PHE A 133 -23.21 -6.56 20.26
N ASP A 134 -23.80 -5.94 21.27
CA ASP A 134 -24.92 -5.00 21.13
C ASP A 134 -24.50 -3.54 20.91
N GLY A 135 -23.21 -3.26 20.79
CA GLY A 135 -22.66 -1.94 20.56
C GLY A 135 -22.36 -1.13 21.83
N ALA A 136 -22.73 -1.59 23.02
CA ALA A 136 -22.50 -0.88 24.26
C ALA A 136 -21.14 -1.22 24.87
N MET A 137 -20.24 -0.25 25.00
CA MET A 137 -18.99 -0.45 25.73
C MET A 137 -19.26 -0.71 27.22
N ARG A 138 -18.64 -1.74 27.75
CA ARG A 138 -18.76 -2.20 29.16
C ARG A 138 -17.39 -2.49 29.72
N THR A 139 -17.38 -3.03 30.95
CA THR A 139 -16.18 -3.56 31.59
C THR A 139 -16.45 -4.93 32.17
N VAL A 140 -15.39 -5.72 32.37
CA VAL A 140 -15.42 -7.00 33.09
C VAL A 140 -14.32 -6.99 34.17
N GLU A 141 -14.52 -7.78 35.20
CA GLU A 141 -13.49 -8.01 36.21
C GLU A 141 -12.60 -9.18 35.78
N TRP A 142 -11.29 -8.95 35.76
CA TRP A 142 -10.26 -9.93 35.45
C TRP A 142 -9.12 -9.84 36.46
N GLU A 143 -8.92 -10.92 37.26
CA GLU A 143 -7.81 -10.98 38.26
C GLU A 143 -7.70 -9.70 39.12
N GLY A 144 -8.83 -9.17 39.57
CA GLY A 144 -8.89 -7.93 40.38
C GLY A 144 -8.68 -6.64 39.60
N GLN A 145 -8.64 -6.67 38.27
CA GLN A 145 -8.56 -5.49 37.41
C GLN A 145 -9.84 -5.30 36.61
N THR A 146 -10.27 -4.07 36.44
CA THR A 146 -11.37 -3.71 35.55
C THR A 146 -10.86 -3.56 34.13
N VAL A 147 -11.34 -4.39 33.21
CA VAL A 147 -10.90 -4.50 31.81
C VAL A 147 -12.02 -4.04 30.87
N PRO A 148 -11.74 -3.20 29.86
CA PRO A 148 -12.70 -2.85 28.82
C PRO A 148 -13.25 -4.07 28.08
N PHE A 149 -14.57 -4.07 27.85
CA PHE A 149 -15.30 -5.09 27.10
C PHE A 149 -16.18 -4.41 26.04
N GLY A 150 -15.86 -4.63 24.76
CA GLY A 150 -16.59 -4.07 23.64
C GLY A 150 -15.78 -3.99 22.37
N ALA A 151 -16.44 -3.80 21.22
CA ALA A 151 -15.79 -3.79 19.92
C ALA A 151 -15.13 -2.42 19.57
N ARG A 152 -15.46 -1.35 20.27
CA ARG A 152 -14.95 -0.01 19.96
C ARG A 152 -13.74 0.35 20.80
N VAL A 153 -12.64 -0.37 20.58
CA VAL A 153 -11.37 -0.16 21.26
C VAL A 153 -10.26 0.16 20.26
N VAL A 154 -9.48 1.19 20.55
CA VAL A 154 -8.23 1.50 19.85
C VAL A 154 -7.07 1.27 20.81
N PHE A 155 -6.16 0.38 20.47
CA PHE A 155 -4.92 0.13 21.20
C PHE A 155 -3.83 1.05 20.64
N ARG A 156 -3.23 1.88 21.50
CA ARG A 156 -2.20 2.84 21.09
C ARG A 156 -0.88 2.57 21.78
N ALA A 157 0.18 2.42 21.02
CA ALA A 157 1.52 2.34 21.57
C ALA A 157 1.93 3.70 22.19
N ALA A 158 2.30 3.70 23.48
CA ALA A 158 2.70 4.90 24.17
C ALA A 158 4.06 5.44 23.72
N ASN A 159 4.92 4.55 23.25
CA ASN A 159 6.33 4.81 22.92
C ASN A 159 6.65 4.70 21.43
N GLN A 160 5.65 4.47 20.57
CA GLN A 160 5.82 4.48 19.10
C GLN A 160 4.68 5.23 18.43
N LYS A 161 5.01 6.33 17.77
CA LYS A 161 4.04 7.17 17.07
C LYS A 161 3.36 6.38 15.94
N ASN A 162 2.07 6.64 15.71
CA ASN A 162 1.25 6.07 14.67
C ASN A 162 1.02 4.55 14.77
N PHE A 163 1.56 3.87 15.78
CA PHE A 163 1.25 2.48 16.00
C PHE A 163 -0.05 2.35 16.81
N THR A 164 -1.15 2.22 16.09
CA THR A 164 -2.51 2.07 16.63
C THR A 164 -3.22 0.90 15.98
N VAL A 165 -3.89 0.08 16.80
CA VAL A 165 -4.50 -1.18 16.38
C VAL A 165 -5.95 -1.23 16.84
N SER A 166 -6.84 -1.85 16.04
CA SER A 166 -8.16 -2.30 16.46
C SER A 166 -8.43 -3.70 15.93
N ALA A 167 -9.34 -4.42 16.59
CA ALA A 167 -9.64 -5.81 16.26
C ALA A 167 -11.07 -5.98 15.76
N GLU A 168 -11.24 -6.87 14.79
CA GLU A 168 -12.52 -7.44 14.38
C GLU A 168 -12.37 -8.97 14.23
N ILE A 169 -13.48 -9.71 14.17
CA ILE A 169 -13.43 -11.17 14.21
C ILE A 169 -14.18 -11.76 13.01
N CYS A 170 -13.46 -12.47 12.15
CA CYS A 170 -13.93 -13.32 11.05
C CYS A 170 -15.07 -12.70 10.24
N GLU A 171 -16.34 -13.06 10.51
CA GLU A 171 -17.54 -12.59 9.81
C GLU A 171 -17.65 -11.06 9.79
N ASP A 172 -17.07 -10.37 10.76
CA ASP A 172 -17.05 -8.91 10.79
C ASP A 172 -16.46 -8.30 9.50
N LEU A 173 -15.52 -8.98 8.84
CA LEU A 173 -14.98 -8.56 7.54
C LEU A 173 -15.96 -8.83 6.37
N TRP A 174 -16.79 -9.88 6.46
CA TRP A 174 -17.59 -10.36 5.32
C TRP A 174 -18.91 -9.59 5.13
N VAL A 175 -19.33 -8.82 6.13
CA VAL A 175 -20.53 -8.00 6.07
C VAL A 175 -20.35 -6.77 5.17
N PRO A 176 -21.44 -6.19 4.62
CA PRO A 176 -21.36 -5.00 3.75
C PRO A 176 -20.71 -3.77 4.40
N ALA A 177 -20.80 -3.65 5.72
CA ALA A 177 -20.23 -2.55 6.51
C ALA A 177 -19.40 -3.11 7.68
N PRO A 178 -18.15 -3.54 7.44
CA PRO A 178 -17.27 -4.08 8.47
C PRO A 178 -16.97 -3.07 9.58
N PRO A 179 -16.83 -3.50 10.86
CA PRO A 179 -16.39 -2.66 11.97
C PRO A 179 -15.07 -1.93 11.70
N SER A 180 -14.16 -2.55 10.94
CA SER A 180 -12.87 -1.96 10.54
C SER A 180 -12.99 -0.61 9.83
N VAL A 181 -14.12 -0.30 9.17
CA VAL A 181 -14.38 1.05 8.63
C VAL A 181 -14.40 2.07 9.77
N SER A 182 -15.18 1.82 10.81
CA SER A 182 -15.26 2.68 11.98
C SER A 182 -13.94 2.72 12.77
N HIS A 183 -13.25 1.59 12.86
CA HIS A 183 -11.94 1.48 13.52
C HIS A 183 -10.89 2.36 12.84
N ALA A 184 -10.81 2.31 11.51
CA ALA A 184 -9.89 3.15 10.74
C ALA A 184 -10.19 4.64 10.91
N LEU A 185 -11.47 5.03 10.89
CA LEU A 185 -11.92 6.41 11.13
C LEU A 185 -11.67 6.87 12.58
N ALA A 186 -11.68 5.94 13.55
CA ALA A 186 -11.31 6.22 14.94
C ALA A 186 -9.79 6.32 15.16
N GLY A 187 -8.99 6.12 14.11
CA GLY A 187 -7.54 6.31 14.13
C GLY A 187 -6.71 5.04 14.22
N ALA A 188 -7.31 3.85 14.05
CA ALA A 188 -6.54 2.63 13.93
C ALA A 188 -5.79 2.60 12.58
N HIS A 189 -4.48 2.43 12.61
CA HIS A 189 -3.64 2.28 11.42
C HIS A 189 -3.47 0.82 11.01
N ILE A 190 -3.63 -0.11 11.95
CA ILE A 190 -3.60 -1.54 11.70
C ILE A 190 -4.91 -2.14 12.21
N ILE A 191 -5.54 -2.96 11.40
CA ILE A 191 -6.67 -3.80 11.76
C ILE A 191 -6.17 -5.23 11.90
N VAL A 192 -6.57 -5.91 12.96
CA VAL A 192 -6.37 -7.34 13.13
C VAL A 192 -7.69 -8.08 13.00
N ASN A 193 -7.68 -9.20 12.30
CA ASN A 193 -8.83 -10.06 12.15
C ASN A 193 -8.47 -11.49 12.57
N LEU A 194 -9.13 -11.95 13.62
CA LEU A 194 -9.02 -13.31 14.12
C LEU A 194 -10.09 -14.13 13.42
N SER A 195 -9.71 -15.11 12.59
CA SER A 195 -10.61 -15.84 11.75
C SER A 195 -10.61 -17.36 12.02
N ALA A 196 -11.76 -17.98 11.76
CA ALA A 196 -11.91 -19.41 11.55
C ALA A 196 -12.75 -19.59 10.26
N SER A 197 -12.13 -19.27 9.14
CA SER A 197 -12.75 -19.32 7.82
C SER A 197 -12.49 -20.68 7.18
N SER A 198 -13.55 -21.47 7.00
CA SER A 198 -13.45 -22.76 6.30
C SER A 198 -12.88 -22.60 4.89
N GLU A 199 -12.18 -23.62 4.40
CA GLU A 199 -11.64 -23.63 3.04
C GLU A 199 -12.57 -24.36 2.09
N THR A 200 -12.79 -23.76 0.92
CA THR A 200 -13.44 -24.37 -0.24
C THR A 200 -12.70 -23.96 -1.50
N ALA A 201 -12.87 -24.68 -2.60
CA ALA A 201 -12.21 -24.37 -3.85
C ALA A 201 -12.54 -22.92 -4.30
N GLY A 202 -11.50 -22.09 -4.41
CA GLY A 202 -11.61 -20.68 -4.80
C GLY A 202 -11.84 -19.68 -3.64
N LYS A 203 -12.08 -20.15 -2.40
CA LYS A 203 -12.32 -19.24 -1.26
C LYS A 203 -11.07 -18.48 -0.85
N ALA A 204 -9.89 -19.06 -1.00
CA ALA A 204 -8.62 -18.35 -0.77
C ALA A 204 -8.49 -17.10 -1.65
N ASP A 205 -8.87 -17.16 -2.93
CA ASP A 205 -8.83 -16.00 -3.84
C ASP A 205 -9.84 -14.93 -3.41
N TYR A 206 -11.04 -15.35 -2.98
CA TYR A 206 -12.05 -14.43 -2.48
C TYR A 206 -11.61 -13.77 -1.14
N ARG A 207 -10.98 -14.52 -0.25
CA ARG A 207 -10.40 -14.00 1.00
C ARG A 207 -9.30 -12.96 0.73
N ARG A 208 -8.38 -13.23 -0.20
CA ARG A 208 -7.39 -12.25 -0.66
C ARG A 208 -8.05 -10.97 -1.18
N LEU A 209 -9.09 -11.10 -2.01
CA LEU A 209 -9.82 -9.97 -2.54
C LEU A 209 -10.44 -9.12 -1.43
N LEU A 210 -11.12 -9.73 -0.46
CA LEU A 210 -11.76 -9.02 0.65
C LEU A 210 -10.73 -8.28 1.52
N VAL A 211 -9.68 -8.97 1.96
CA VAL A 211 -8.64 -8.38 2.82
C VAL A 211 -7.94 -7.23 2.11
N LYS A 212 -7.54 -7.42 0.84
CA LYS A 212 -6.95 -6.36 0.01
C LYS A 212 -7.88 -5.16 -0.16
N ALA A 213 -9.14 -5.42 -0.52
CA ALA A 213 -10.12 -4.36 -0.75
C ALA A 213 -10.40 -3.56 0.53
N GLN A 214 -10.52 -4.24 1.68
CA GLN A 214 -10.75 -3.59 2.96
C GLN A 214 -9.54 -2.76 3.42
N SER A 215 -8.32 -3.31 3.29
CA SER A 215 -7.08 -2.59 3.57
C SER A 215 -6.94 -1.34 2.69
N ALA A 216 -7.15 -1.46 1.37
CA ALA A 216 -7.09 -0.32 0.43
C ALA A 216 -8.16 0.73 0.71
N LYS A 217 -9.42 0.31 0.93
CA LYS A 217 -10.55 1.22 1.17
C LYS A 217 -10.37 2.05 2.45
N THR A 218 -9.83 1.45 3.50
CA THR A 218 -9.64 2.07 4.80
C THR A 218 -8.23 2.64 4.99
N VAL A 219 -7.37 2.50 3.98
CA VAL A 219 -5.96 2.92 3.98
C VAL A 219 -5.29 2.47 5.28
N CYS A 220 -5.17 1.15 5.48
CA CYS A 220 -4.64 0.58 6.71
C CYS A 220 -3.77 -0.66 6.44
N GLY A 221 -2.96 -1.03 7.43
CA GLY A 221 -2.42 -2.36 7.55
C GLY A 221 -3.53 -3.33 7.98
N TYR A 222 -3.52 -4.55 7.47
CA TYR A 222 -4.50 -5.57 7.84
C TYR A 222 -3.78 -6.89 8.09
N VAL A 223 -3.94 -7.45 9.31
CA VAL A 223 -3.35 -8.71 9.72
C VAL A 223 -4.47 -9.71 9.94
N TYR A 224 -4.56 -10.70 9.10
CA TYR A 224 -5.58 -11.74 9.11
C TYR A 224 -4.95 -13.06 9.51
N ALA A 225 -5.39 -13.66 10.64
CA ALA A 225 -4.94 -14.94 11.12
C ALA A 225 -6.09 -15.96 11.06
N ASP A 226 -5.88 -17.09 10.41
CA ASP A 226 -6.92 -18.08 10.14
C ASP A 226 -6.67 -19.40 10.87
N ALA A 227 -7.76 -20.06 11.28
CA ALA A 227 -7.73 -21.40 11.86
C ALA A 227 -7.15 -22.42 10.87
N GLY A 228 -6.41 -23.38 11.40
CA GLY A 228 -5.71 -24.38 10.60
C GLY A 228 -5.84 -25.79 11.16
N GLU A 229 -4.72 -26.48 11.21
CA GLU A 229 -4.65 -27.88 11.64
C GLU A 229 -5.13 -28.08 13.08
N GLY A 230 -5.91 -29.13 13.28
CA GLY A 230 -6.44 -29.54 14.59
C GLY A 230 -7.92 -29.24 14.80
N GLU A 231 -8.54 -28.38 13.98
CA GLU A 231 -9.98 -28.22 14.00
C GLU A 231 -10.72 -29.49 13.51
N SER A 232 -11.97 -29.69 13.92
CA SER A 232 -12.77 -30.81 13.45
C SER A 232 -13.07 -30.69 11.96
N THR A 233 -12.98 -31.81 11.25
CA THR A 233 -13.27 -31.91 9.81
C THR A 233 -14.60 -32.60 9.51
N THR A 234 -15.55 -32.59 10.45
CA THR A 234 -16.88 -33.19 10.23
C THR A 234 -17.61 -32.50 9.09
N ASP A 235 -17.72 -31.17 9.14
CA ASP A 235 -18.41 -30.35 8.13
C ASP A 235 -17.49 -29.35 7.42
N LEU A 236 -16.36 -29.04 7.99
CA LEU A 236 -15.46 -27.95 7.60
C LEU A 236 -14.02 -28.44 7.47
N VAL A 237 -13.25 -27.76 6.64
CA VAL A 237 -11.79 -27.90 6.59
C VAL A 237 -11.20 -26.50 6.69
N PHE A 238 -10.16 -26.33 7.50
CA PHE A 238 -9.48 -25.06 7.73
C PHE A 238 -8.08 -25.11 7.17
N SER A 239 -7.66 -24.03 6.53
CA SER A 239 -6.39 -23.99 5.77
C SER A 239 -5.27 -23.23 6.43
N GLY A 240 -5.52 -22.48 7.51
CA GLY A 240 -4.50 -21.61 8.11
C GLY A 240 -4.00 -20.52 7.16
N HIS A 241 -4.93 -19.94 6.39
CA HIS A 241 -4.59 -18.96 5.38
C HIS A 241 -4.37 -17.57 5.99
N ASP A 242 -3.17 -17.31 6.46
CA ASP A 242 -2.77 -16.03 7.04
C ASP A 242 -2.40 -15.01 5.96
N LEU A 243 -2.79 -13.74 6.17
CA LEU A 243 -2.50 -12.64 5.25
C LEU A 243 -2.02 -11.40 6.03
N ILE A 244 -0.95 -10.78 5.56
CA ILE A 244 -0.51 -9.45 6.00
C ILE A 244 -0.58 -8.51 4.79
N VAL A 245 -1.39 -7.46 4.91
CA VAL A 245 -1.69 -6.55 3.80
C VAL A 245 -1.48 -5.11 4.25
N GLU A 246 -0.99 -4.24 3.37
CA GLU A 246 -0.81 -2.82 3.58
C GLU A 246 -1.37 -2.05 2.40
N ASP A 247 -2.36 -1.20 2.63
CA ASP A 247 -2.95 -0.33 1.59
C ASP A 247 -3.30 -1.10 0.30
N GLY A 248 -3.87 -2.31 0.47
CA GLY A 248 -4.28 -3.19 -0.62
C GLY A 248 -3.19 -4.07 -1.24
N GLU A 249 -1.94 -3.97 -0.78
CA GLU A 249 -0.85 -4.84 -1.26
C GLU A 249 -0.54 -5.95 -0.24
N ILE A 250 -0.45 -7.20 -0.71
CA ILE A 250 -0.07 -8.34 0.12
C ILE A 250 1.45 -8.25 0.39
N LEU A 251 1.82 -8.15 1.66
CA LEU A 251 3.21 -8.13 2.11
C LEU A 251 3.72 -9.54 2.42
N ALA A 252 2.87 -10.37 3.04
CA ALA A 252 3.16 -11.78 3.31
C ALA A 252 1.88 -12.59 3.32
N GLU A 253 1.99 -13.85 2.97
CA GLU A 253 0.91 -14.81 2.88
C GLU A 253 1.43 -16.20 3.24
N SER A 254 0.70 -16.96 4.08
CA SER A 254 1.02 -18.34 4.39
C SER A 254 0.69 -19.28 3.21
N ALA A 255 1.40 -20.37 3.11
CA ALA A 255 0.91 -21.48 2.30
C ALA A 255 -0.30 -22.14 2.98
N LEU A 256 -1.28 -22.56 2.18
CA LEU A 256 -2.45 -23.27 2.71
C LEU A 256 -2.04 -24.59 3.39
N PHE A 257 -2.73 -24.94 4.46
CA PHE A 257 -2.53 -26.16 5.24
C PHE A 257 -1.15 -26.24 5.94
N GLN A 258 -0.64 -25.09 6.33
CA GLN A 258 0.58 -24.99 7.13
C GLN A 258 0.31 -24.23 8.42
N SER A 259 0.99 -24.66 9.51
CA SER A 259 0.98 -24.00 10.80
C SER A 259 2.27 -23.22 11.02
N GLY A 260 2.24 -22.18 11.84
CA GLY A 260 3.41 -21.37 12.19
C GLY A 260 3.17 -19.88 12.15
N LEU A 261 4.23 -19.11 11.86
CA LEU A 261 4.20 -17.65 11.79
C LEU A 261 4.31 -17.17 10.34
N THR A 262 3.46 -16.23 9.98
CA THR A 262 3.59 -15.40 8.79
C THR A 262 3.97 -14.00 9.23
N VAL A 263 5.15 -13.51 8.84
CA VAL A 263 5.76 -12.27 9.37
C VAL A 263 6.01 -11.27 8.26
N SER A 264 5.79 -9.99 8.55
CA SER A 264 6.19 -8.85 7.69
C SER A 264 6.24 -7.56 8.51
N GLU A 265 6.60 -6.45 7.87
CA GLU A 265 6.59 -5.12 8.46
C GLU A 265 5.57 -4.20 7.75
N ILE A 266 4.71 -3.53 8.53
CA ILE A 266 3.74 -2.54 8.04
C ILE A 266 4.30 -1.14 8.24
N ASP A 267 4.29 -0.31 7.19
CA ASP A 267 4.72 1.09 7.24
C ASP A 267 3.54 1.99 7.67
N VAL A 268 3.44 2.26 8.98
CA VAL A 268 2.35 3.11 9.52
C VAL A 268 2.54 4.59 9.20
N ASP A 269 3.75 5.04 8.91
CA ASP A 269 3.99 6.42 8.49
C ASP A 269 3.53 6.66 7.05
N LYS A 270 3.71 5.69 6.16
CA LYS A 270 3.11 5.69 4.81
C LYS A 270 1.59 5.72 4.89
N ILE A 271 0.98 4.89 5.73
CA ILE A 271 -0.47 4.89 5.96
C ILE A 271 -0.95 6.28 6.41
N CYS A 272 -0.27 6.89 7.37
CA CYS A 272 -0.59 8.25 7.81
C CYS A 272 -0.42 9.30 6.71
N PHE A 273 0.59 9.16 5.87
CA PHE A 273 0.83 10.06 4.74
C PHE A 273 -0.31 9.95 3.73
N GLU A 274 -0.68 8.73 3.32
CA GLU A 274 -1.75 8.49 2.35
C GLU A 274 -3.12 9.00 2.86
N ARG A 275 -3.47 8.74 4.13
CA ARG A 275 -4.69 9.26 4.74
C ARG A 275 -4.76 10.78 4.74
N ARG A 276 -3.64 11.47 4.96
CA ARG A 276 -3.59 12.95 4.90
C ARG A 276 -3.72 13.48 3.47
N ARG A 277 -3.24 12.72 2.49
CA ARG A 277 -3.33 13.10 1.07
C ARG A 277 -4.75 12.96 0.52
N VAL A 278 -5.52 12.00 1.03
CA VAL A 278 -6.92 11.75 0.66
C VAL A 278 -7.83 12.57 1.59
N ASN A 279 -8.14 13.82 1.20
CA ASN A 279 -8.93 14.75 2.02
C ASN A 279 -10.32 14.18 2.40
N THR A 280 -10.95 13.40 1.54
CA THR A 280 -12.25 12.76 1.82
C THR A 280 -12.18 11.71 2.93
N PHE A 281 -10.99 11.21 3.28
CA PHE A 281 -10.83 10.34 4.45
C PHE A 281 -11.14 11.11 5.74
N SER A 282 -10.64 12.33 5.87
CA SER A 282 -10.88 13.20 7.04
C SER A 282 -12.29 13.76 7.09
N ASP A 283 -13.02 13.81 5.97
CA ASP A 283 -14.43 14.25 5.93
C ASP A 283 -15.37 13.21 6.55
N SER A 284 -14.94 11.96 6.63
CA SER A 284 -15.67 10.88 7.28
C SER A 284 -15.49 10.95 8.79
N ARG A 285 -16.56 10.68 9.55
CA ARG A 285 -16.54 10.79 11.02
C ARG A 285 -16.57 9.42 11.68
N ALA A 286 -15.66 9.21 12.62
CA ALA A 286 -15.73 8.07 13.52
C ALA A 286 -16.87 8.22 14.53
N PRO A 287 -17.46 7.12 15.03
CA PRO A 287 -18.26 7.14 16.24
C PRO A 287 -17.46 7.72 17.43
N SER A 288 -18.15 8.43 18.33
CA SER A 288 -17.50 9.17 19.42
C SER A 288 -17.22 8.35 20.69
N ASP A 289 -17.62 7.09 20.73
CA ASP A 289 -17.61 6.22 21.91
C ASP A 289 -16.49 5.16 21.88
N TYR A 290 -15.40 5.44 21.18
CA TYR A 290 -14.20 4.61 21.23
C TYR A 290 -13.44 4.76 22.55
N VAL A 291 -12.99 3.64 23.08
CA VAL A 291 -12.10 3.59 24.25
C VAL A 291 -10.67 3.42 23.76
N GLU A 292 -9.78 4.31 24.19
CA GLU A 292 -8.35 4.18 23.92
C GLU A 292 -7.66 3.41 25.07
N VAL A 293 -6.91 2.37 24.70
CA VAL A 293 -6.11 1.56 25.63
C VAL A 293 -4.64 1.68 25.25
N SER A 294 -3.82 2.13 26.21
CA SER A 294 -2.40 2.34 25.98
C SER A 294 -1.59 1.09 26.31
N PHE A 295 -0.56 0.82 25.50
CA PHE A 295 0.43 -0.23 25.73
C PHE A 295 1.85 0.25 25.36
N GLU A 296 2.87 -0.48 25.82
CA GLU A 296 4.26 -0.26 25.38
C GLU A 296 4.68 -1.32 24.37
N THR A 297 5.46 -0.93 23.37
CA THR A 297 6.01 -1.83 22.36
C THR A 297 7.53 -1.82 22.35
N LEU A 298 8.13 -2.78 21.65
CA LEU A 298 9.56 -2.83 21.36
C LEU A 298 9.96 -1.62 20.51
N THR A 299 11.03 -0.93 20.92
CA THR A 299 11.57 0.23 20.20
C THR A 299 12.97 0.00 19.65
N ALA A 300 13.57 -1.16 19.92
CA ALA A 300 14.87 -1.51 19.37
C ALA A 300 14.84 -1.56 17.83
N PRO A 301 15.88 -1.03 17.15
CA PRO A 301 15.98 -1.18 15.70
C PRO A 301 16.06 -2.66 15.34
N ALA A 302 15.16 -3.14 14.50
CA ALA A 302 15.25 -4.46 13.88
C ALA A 302 15.44 -4.27 12.37
N PRO A 303 16.23 -5.13 11.70
CA PRO A 303 16.38 -5.08 10.27
C PRO A 303 15.02 -5.36 9.60
N LEU A 304 14.72 -4.64 8.52
CA LEU A 304 13.56 -4.94 7.68
C LEU A 304 13.80 -6.26 6.95
N THR A 305 12.78 -7.11 6.95
CA THR A 305 12.79 -8.40 6.25
C THR A 305 11.97 -8.34 4.96
N ARG A 306 11.02 -7.39 4.86
CA ARG A 306 10.23 -7.20 3.63
C ARG A 306 11.10 -6.70 2.47
N ASN A 307 10.82 -7.18 1.28
CA ASN A 307 11.47 -6.67 0.08
C ASN A 307 10.98 -5.24 -0.23
N ILE A 308 11.92 -4.31 -0.35
CA ILE A 308 11.66 -2.95 -0.85
C ILE A 308 12.27 -2.86 -2.24
N SER A 309 11.43 -2.63 -3.25
CA SER A 309 11.89 -2.53 -4.63
C SER A 309 12.91 -1.40 -4.79
N ALA A 310 14.07 -1.71 -5.36
CA ALA A 310 15.06 -0.72 -5.76
C ALA A 310 14.58 0.16 -6.93
N HIS A 311 13.54 -0.28 -7.63
CA HIS A 311 12.94 0.39 -8.78
C HIS A 311 11.45 0.61 -8.58
N PRO A 312 11.03 1.54 -7.70
CA PRO A 312 9.62 1.70 -7.29
C PRO A 312 8.70 2.14 -8.43
N PHE A 313 9.25 2.67 -9.52
CA PHE A 313 8.48 3.11 -10.70
C PHE A 313 8.37 2.04 -11.78
N LEU A 314 9.10 0.94 -11.67
CA LEU A 314 9.01 -0.16 -12.63
C LEU A 314 8.06 -1.24 -12.10
N PRO A 315 7.05 -1.64 -12.88
CA PRO A 315 6.15 -2.71 -12.47
C PRO A 315 6.89 -4.05 -12.47
N GLU A 316 6.78 -4.81 -11.40
CA GLU A 316 7.37 -6.16 -11.29
C GLU A 316 6.66 -7.17 -12.19
N LYS A 317 5.40 -6.92 -12.50
CA LYS A 317 4.55 -7.78 -13.36
C LYS A 317 3.92 -6.96 -14.47
N ASN A 318 3.69 -7.57 -15.64
CA ASN A 318 3.02 -6.97 -16.78
C ASN A 318 3.68 -5.66 -17.27
N ALA A 319 5.01 -5.62 -17.30
CA ALA A 319 5.77 -4.41 -17.67
C ALA A 319 5.39 -3.88 -19.07
N ASP A 320 5.25 -4.77 -20.06
CA ASP A 320 4.90 -4.41 -21.44
C ASP A 320 3.48 -3.81 -21.53
N GLU A 321 2.50 -4.42 -20.84
CA GLU A 321 1.12 -3.92 -20.80
C GLU A 321 1.05 -2.53 -20.13
N ARG A 322 1.80 -2.34 -19.05
CA ARG A 322 1.91 -1.05 -18.35
C ARG A 322 2.61 0.01 -19.19
N ALA A 323 3.70 -0.35 -19.88
CA ALA A 323 4.39 0.56 -20.79
C ALA A 323 3.47 1.00 -21.93
N GLU A 324 2.73 0.07 -22.55
CA GLU A 324 1.75 0.37 -23.59
C GLU A 324 0.63 1.29 -23.08
N LEU A 325 0.14 1.08 -21.85
CA LEU A 325 -0.84 1.94 -21.22
C LEU A 325 -0.29 3.37 -21.01
N ILE A 326 0.94 3.51 -20.53
CA ILE A 326 1.59 4.82 -20.33
C ILE A 326 1.70 5.56 -21.66
N LEU A 327 2.21 4.92 -22.71
CA LEU A 327 2.31 5.52 -24.05
C LEU A 327 0.93 5.94 -24.59
N SER A 328 -0.09 5.11 -24.35
CA SER A 328 -1.46 5.42 -24.77
C SER A 328 -2.04 6.62 -24.02
N MET A 329 -1.77 6.74 -22.70
CA MET A 329 -2.18 7.89 -21.89
C MET A 329 -1.51 9.20 -22.37
N GLN A 330 -0.20 9.17 -22.61
CA GLN A 330 0.56 10.30 -23.12
C GLN A 330 0.02 10.75 -24.50
N ALA A 331 -0.16 9.80 -25.42
CA ALA A 331 -0.67 10.08 -26.77
C ALA A 331 -2.12 10.61 -26.75
N ALA A 332 -2.99 10.08 -25.88
CA ALA A 332 -4.37 10.56 -25.73
C ALA A 332 -4.43 12.01 -25.21
N GLY A 333 -3.58 12.37 -24.25
CA GLY A 333 -3.46 13.73 -23.75
C GLY A 333 -3.03 14.72 -24.84
N LEU A 334 -1.98 14.38 -25.59
CA LEU A 334 -1.50 15.20 -26.70
C LEU A 334 -2.53 15.29 -27.83
N LYS A 335 -3.15 14.16 -28.20
CA LYS A 335 -4.26 14.13 -29.19
C LYS A 335 -5.36 15.12 -28.85
N LYS A 336 -5.80 15.15 -27.59
CA LYS A 336 -6.83 16.08 -27.12
C LYS A 336 -6.39 17.53 -27.27
N ARG A 337 -5.14 17.84 -26.93
CA ARG A 337 -4.56 19.18 -27.02
C ARG A 337 -4.50 19.64 -28.47
N LEU A 338 -3.90 18.85 -29.38
CA LEU A 338 -3.82 19.14 -30.81
C LEU A 338 -5.18 19.39 -31.45
N LYS A 339 -6.17 18.55 -31.13
CA LYS A 339 -7.55 18.71 -31.60
C LYS A 339 -8.21 20.00 -31.09
N HIS A 340 -7.98 20.34 -29.82
CA HIS A 340 -8.59 21.52 -29.20
C HIS A 340 -8.02 22.82 -29.72
N THR A 341 -6.70 22.89 -29.92
CA THR A 341 -6.02 24.08 -30.46
C THR A 341 -6.13 24.20 -31.99
N ASN A 342 -6.70 23.19 -32.64
CA ASN A 342 -6.73 23.07 -34.10
C ASN A 342 -5.34 23.26 -34.75
N SER A 343 -4.30 22.75 -34.07
CA SER A 343 -2.93 22.87 -34.55
C SER A 343 -2.70 21.99 -35.79
N ALA A 344 -2.12 22.57 -36.82
CA ALA A 344 -1.77 21.86 -38.04
C ALA A 344 -0.59 20.94 -37.81
N THR A 345 0.44 21.43 -37.08
CA THR A 345 1.71 20.77 -36.85
C THR A 345 2.04 20.59 -35.37
N ALA A 346 2.98 19.69 -35.06
CA ALA A 346 3.68 19.61 -33.79
C ALA A 346 5.18 19.84 -34.02
N VAL A 347 5.79 20.72 -33.25
CA VAL A 347 7.23 21.03 -33.35
C VAL A 347 7.94 20.46 -32.11
N ILE A 348 9.00 19.72 -32.33
CA ILE A 348 9.73 19.05 -31.23
C ILE A 348 11.24 19.12 -31.42
N GLY A 349 11.97 19.48 -30.38
CA GLY A 349 13.43 19.44 -30.36
C GLY A 349 13.96 18.02 -30.11
N ILE A 350 14.82 17.52 -30.99
CA ILE A 350 15.41 16.20 -30.90
C ILE A 350 16.89 16.29 -30.60
N SER A 351 17.28 15.91 -29.38
CA SER A 351 18.68 15.89 -28.94
C SER A 351 19.39 14.55 -29.23
N GLY A 352 18.64 13.50 -29.54
CA GLY A 352 19.13 12.12 -29.64
C GLY A 352 19.23 11.38 -28.29
N GLY A 353 18.72 11.99 -27.20
CA GLY A 353 18.54 11.37 -25.88
C GLY A 353 17.20 10.65 -25.74
N LEU A 354 17.02 9.89 -24.64
CA LEU A 354 15.82 9.11 -24.36
C LEU A 354 14.56 9.97 -24.33
N ASP A 355 14.58 11.10 -23.63
CA ASP A 355 13.41 11.92 -23.38
C ASP A 355 12.83 12.50 -24.67
N SER A 356 13.69 13.04 -25.52
CA SER A 356 13.28 13.56 -26.84
C SER A 356 12.81 12.43 -27.77
N SER A 357 13.41 11.25 -27.68
CA SER A 357 13.01 10.07 -28.47
C SER A 357 11.62 9.58 -28.05
N LEU A 358 11.38 9.44 -26.74
CA LEU A 358 10.07 9.07 -26.21
C LEU A 358 9.00 10.09 -26.59
N ALA A 359 9.30 11.39 -26.45
CA ALA A 359 8.36 12.44 -26.80
C ALA A 359 8.00 12.43 -28.30
N LEU A 360 8.96 12.12 -29.19
CA LEU A 360 8.69 11.96 -30.62
C LEU A 360 7.80 10.76 -30.91
N LEU A 361 8.05 9.59 -30.28
CA LEU A 361 7.22 8.39 -30.43
C LEU A 361 5.77 8.65 -29.99
N VAL A 362 5.59 9.31 -28.83
CA VAL A 362 4.27 9.72 -28.33
C VAL A 362 3.58 10.67 -29.32
N THR A 363 4.33 11.62 -29.90
CA THR A 363 3.80 12.57 -30.87
C THR A 363 3.31 11.86 -32.14
N VAL A 364 4.10 10.93 -32.67
CA VAL A 364 3.70 10.10 -33.84
C VAL A 364 2.43 9.30 -33.53
N ARG A 365 2.33 8.66 -32.38
CA ARG A 365 1.10 7.95 -31.95
C ARG A 365 -0.11 8.87 -31.86
N ALA A 366 0.05 10.09 -31.34
CA ALA A 366 -1.04 11.05 -31.26
C ALA A 366 -1.52 11.48 -32.64
N PHE A 367 -0.60 11.68 -33.58
CA PHE A 367 -0.92 12.01 -34.99
C PHE A 367 -1.63 10.85 -35.70
N GLN A 368 -1.14 9.63 -35.58
CA GLN A 368 -1.80 8.43 -36.09
C GLN A 368 -3.22 8.29 -35.54
N ALA A 369 -3.42 8.50 -34.24
CA ALA A 369 -4.73 8.46 -33.60
C ALA A 369 -5.69 9.60 -34.03
N LEU A 370 -5.16 10.66 -34.64
CA LEU A 370 -5.93 11.76 -35.26
C LEU A 370 -6.17 11.54 -36.77
N GLY A 371 -5.56 10.53 -37.38
CA GLY A 371 -5.56 10.33 -38.83
C GLY A 371 -4.76 11.41 -39.58
N LYS A 372 -3.78 12.05 -38.90
CA LYS A 372 -2.87 13.04 -39.48
C LYS A 372 -1.61 12.40 -40.02
N ASP A 373 -0.97 13.04 -41.00
CA ASP A 373 0.26 12.58 -41.59
C ASP A 373 1.44 12.79 -40.60
N PRO A 374 2.32 11.81 -40.35
CA PRO A 374 3.58 12.01 -39.61
C PRO A 374 4.45 13.13 -40.18
N ASN A 375 4.38 13.43 -41.47
CA ASN A 375 5.09 14.55 -42.09
C ASN A 375 4.65 15.93 -41.55
N ASP A 376 3.49 16.04 -40.93
CA ASP A 376 3.08 17.26 -40.21
C ASP A 376 3.78 17.44 -38.86
N ILE A 377 4.62 16.49 -38.42
CA ILE A 377 5.49 16.62 -37.25
C ILE A 377 6.83 17.20 -37.70
N VAL A 378 7.17 18.37 -37.21
CA VAL A 378 8.44 19.04 -37.48
C VAL A 378 9.43 18.72 -36.36
N ALA A 379 10.30 17.77 -36.58
CA ALA A 379 11.33 17.37 -35.66
C ALA A 379 12.65 18.14 -35.94
N VAL A 380 13.14 18.87 -34.94
CA VAL A 380 14.24 19.81 -35.12
C VAL A 380 15.46 19.39 -34.31
N THR A 381 16.59 19.13 -34.95
CA THR A 381 17.86 19.00 -34.26
C THR A 381 18.67 20.30 -34.33
N MET A 382 19.22 20.73 -33.22
CA MET A 382 19.87 22.06 -33.09
C MET A 382 21.29 21.90 -32.51
N PRO A 383 22.27 21.51 -33.34
CA PRO A 383 23.63 21.31 -32.89
C PRO A 383 24.28 22.63 -32.36
N CYS A 384 24.95 22.49 -31.21
CA CYS A 384 25.73 23.55 -30.57
C CYS A 384 27.02 22.96 -30.00
N PHE A 385 27.72 23.63 -29.10
CA PHE A 385 29.05 23.27 -28.59
C PHE A 385 29.15 21.85 -27.97
N GLY A 386 28.08 21.35 -27.35
CA GLY A 386 28.06 20.03 -26.69
C GLY A 386 27.48 18.87 -27.53
N THR A 387 27.12 19.12 -28.79
CA THR A 387 26.53 18.09 -29.65
C THR A 387 27.59 17.17 -30.22
N THR A 388 27.47 15.84 -29.96
CA THR A 388 28.39 14.85 -30.54
C THR A 388 27.83 14.32 -31.88
N ASP A 389 28.73 13.86 -32.77
CA ASP A 389 28.30 13.27 -34.05
C ASP A 389 27.37 12.06 -33.82
N LYS A 390 27.58 11.25 -32.78
CA LYS A 390 26.75 10.10 -32.44
C LYS A 390 25.32 10.52 -32.10
N THR A 391 25.12 11.52 -31.26
CA THR A 391 23.78 12.00 -30.88
C THR A 391 23.05 12.63 -32.05
N LEU A 392 23.77 13.38 -32.91
CA LEU A 392 23.21 13.94 -34.13
C LEU A 392 22.75 12.85 -35.09
N GLN A 393 23.59 11.84 -35.34
CA GLN A 393 23.23 10.73 -36.23
C GLN A 393 22.05 9.89 -35.69
N ASN A 394 21.97 9.69 -34.38
CA ASN A 394 20.84 9.03 -33.75
C ASN A 394 19.52 9.81 -33.96
N SER A 395 19.57 11.13 -33.80
CA SER A 395 18.43 12.00 -34.05
C SER A 395 17.93 11.88 -35.49
N LEU A 396 18.85 11.99 -36.46
CA LEU A 396 18.49 11.93 -37.89
C LEU A 396 17.90 10.57 -38.27
N LYS A 397 18.51 9.47 -37.84
CA LYS A 397 18.00 8.11 -38.10
C LYS A 397 16.60 7.88 -37.51
N LEU A 398 16.36 8.36 -36.27
CA LEU A 398 15.05 8.25 -35.63
C LEU A 398 13.98 9.02 -36.40
N MET A 399 14.28 10.25 -36.78
CA MET A 399 13.35 11.09 -37.57
C MET A 399 13.01 10.48 -38.93
N GLU A 400 14.02 9.97 -39.63
CA GLU A 400 13.85 9.24 -40.90
C GLU A 400 12.97 7.98 -40.74
N ALA A 401 13.28 7.14 -39.71
CA ALA A 401 12.56 5.90 -39.47
C ALA A 401 11.09 6.12 -39.11
N LEU A 402 10.73 7.28 -38.53
CA LEU A 402 9.36 7.62 -38.16
C LEU A 402 8.63 8.41 -39.26
N GLY A 403 9.29 8.74 -40.36
CA GLY A 403 8.68 9.46 -41.48
C GLY A 403 8.22 10.88 -41.14
N VAL A 404 8.92 11.55 -40.22
CA VAL A 404 8.60 12.93 -39.82
C VAL A 404 9.44 13.94 -40.59
N THR A 405 8.93 15.17 -40.73
CA THR A 405 9.71 16.27 -41.34
C THR A 405 10.89 16.64 -40.44
N SER A 406 12.09 16.40 -40.92
CA SER A 406 13.33 16.70 -40.19
C SER A 406 13.90 18.04 -40.57
N ARG A 407 14.35 18.83 -39.58
CA ARG A 407 15.11 20.07 -39.78
C ARG A 407 16.38 20.06 -38.93
N THR A 408 17.49 20.52 -39.52
CA THR A 408 18.73 20.77 -38.80
C THR A 408 18.96 22.27 -38.76
N VAL A 409 18.95 22.85 -37.56
CA VAL A 409 19.16 24.30 -37.35
C VAL A 409 20.39 24.49 -36.42
N PRO A 410 21.59 24.73 -36.98
CA PRO A 410 22.77 25.03 -36.16
C PRO A 410 22.55 26.34 -35.41
N VAL A 411 22.61 26.32 -34.06
CA VAL A 411 22.41 27.54 -33.24
C VAL A 411 23.70 28.15 -32.73
N LYS A 412 24.85 27.57 -33.09
CA LYS A 412 26.19 28.01 -32.60
C LYS A 412 26.45 29.47 -32.87
N ASP A 413 26.26 29.94 -34.11
CA ASP A 413 26.58 31.30 -34.50
C ASP A 413 25.66 32.32 -33.81
N ALA A 414 24.39 32.01 -33.65
CA ALA A 414 23.44 32.83 -32.91
C ALA A 414 23.82 32.94 -31.42
N VAL A 415 24.24 31.84 -30.79
CA VAL A 415 24.73 31.86 -29.41
C VAL A 415 26.02 32.66 -29.27
N LEU A 416 26.96 32.53 -30.20
CA LEU A 416 28.18 33.32 -30.20
C LEU A 416 27.90 34.83 -30.37
N GLN A 417 26.95 35.20 -31.24
CA GLN A 417 26.53 36.58 -31.37
C GLN A 417 25.89 37.07 -30.07
N HIS A 418 25.01 36.29 -29.45
CA HIS A 418 24.42 36.62 -28.14
C HIS A 418 25.47 36.81 -27.05
N PHE A 419 26.53 35.97 -27.00
CA PHE A 419 27.64 36.16 -26.06
C PHE A 419 28.35 37.50 -26.24
N LYS A 420 28.60 37.92 -27.51
CA LYS A 420 29.14 39.23 -27.81
C LYS A 420 28.26 40.39 -27.33
N ASP A 421 26.93 40.27 -27.58
CA ASP A 421 25.96 41.30 -27.20
C ASP A 421 25.87 41.53 -25.70
N ILE A 422 26.06 40.45 -24.90
CA ILE A 422 26.03 40.49 -23.42
C ILE A 422 27.44 40.60 -22.80
N SER A 423 28.49 40.73 -23.62
CA SER A 423 29.91 40.81 -23.19
C SER A 423 30.36 39.58 -22.39
N HIS A 424 29.83 38.37 -22.75
CA HIS A 424 30.23 37.12 -22.14
C HIS A 424 31.41 36.48 -22.86
N ASP A 425 32.41 36.01 -22.09
CA ASP A 425 33.55 35.27 -22.65
C ASP A 425 33.14 33.84 -22.98
N GLU A 426 33.23 33.43 -24.26
CA GLU A 426 32.88 32.10 -24.75
C GLU A 426 33.66 30.95 -24.11
N ASN A 427 34.84 31.24 -23.51
CA ASN A 427 35.63 30.26 -22.78
C ASN A 427 35.17 30.06 -21.34
N ASN A 428 34.35 30.97 -20.80
CA ASN A 428 33.79 30.86 -19.46
C ASN A 428 32.52 29.99 -19.47
N LYS A 429 32.69 28.71 -19.19
CA LYS A 429 31.60 27.70 -19.20
C LYS A 429 30.76 27.71 -17.92
N ASN A 430 30.25 28.87 -17.55
CA ASN A 430 29.36 29.06 -16.40
C ASN A 430 27.88 28.87 -16.78
N ALA A 431 26.97 29.16 -15.85
CA ALA A 431 25.51 29.05 -16.07
C ALA A 431 25.03 29.90 -17.26
N ALA A 432 25.62 31.05 -17.56
CA ALA A 432 25.25 31.86 -18.71
C ALA A 432 25.57 31.16 -20.03
N TYR A 433 26.74 30.49 -20.11
CA TYR A 433 27.14 29.69 -21.27
C TYR A 433 26.17 28.54 -21.56
N GLU A 434 25.76 27.78 -20.54
CA GLU A 434 24.85 26.65 -20.73
C GLU A 434 23.41 27.11 -21.01
N ASN A 435 22.91 28.06 -20.21
CA ASN A 435 21.54 28.55 -20.31
C ASN A 435 21.27 29.31 -21.62
N ALA A 436 22.24 30.05 -22.18
CA ALA A 436 22.04 30.71 -23.46
C ALA A 436 21.81 29.73 -24.61
N GLN A 437 22.49 28.58 -24.60
CA GLN A 437 22.28 27.53 -25.59
C GLN A 437 20.86 26.93 -25.48
N ALA A 438 20.42 26.63 -24.26
CA ALA A 438 19.05 26.06 -24.02
C ALA A 438 17.96 27.05 -24.44
N ARG A 439 18.11 28.34 -24.07
CA ARG A 439 17.15 29.40 -24.45
C ARG A 439 17.09 29.64 -25.95
N MET A 440 18.25 29.61 -26.61
CA MET A 440 18.31 29.77 -28.08
C MET A 440 17.56 28.63 -28.79
N ARG A 441 17.68 27.38 -28.32
CA ARG A 441 16.90 26.26 -28.86
C ARG A 441 15.40 26.45 -28.67
N THR A 442 15.00 26.90 -27.50
CA THR A 442 13.59 27.18 -27.20
C THR A 442 13.03 28.28 -28.10
N LEU A 443 13.77 29.37 -28.31
CA LEU A 443 13.39 30.45 -29.20
C LEU A 443 13.12 29.92 -30.61
N VAL A 444 14.07 29.16 -31.18
CA VAL A 444 13.93 28.56 -32.51
C VAL A 444 12.72 27.67 -32.62
N LEU A 445 12.43 26.80 -31.62
CA LEU A 445 11.30 25.91 -31.65
C LEU A 445 9.97 26.68 -31.59
N MET A 446 9.87 27.73 -30.77
CA MET A 446 8.67 28.55 -30.63
C MET A 446 8.35 29.30 -31.92
N ASP A 447 9.35 29.87 -32.58
CA ASP A 447 9.18 30.61 -33.84
C ASP A 447 8.80 29.66 -34.98
N ILE A 448 9.40 28.47 -35.08
CA ILE A 448 9.02 27.46 -36.07
C ILE A 448 7.55 27.03 -35.82
N ALA A 449 7.14 26.88 -34.55
CA ALA A 449 5.76 26.49 -34.25
C ALA A 449 4.76 27.58 -34.64
N ASN A 450 5.09 28.83 -34.40
CA ASN A 450 4.26 29.96 -34.82
C ASN A 450 4.09 30.04 -36.36
N ASP A 451 5.20 29.89 -37.09
CA ASP A 451 5.22 29.91 -38.54
C ASP A 451 4.46 28.73 -39.17
N ALA A 452 4.53 27.56 -38.53
CA ALA A 452 3.88 26.34 -38.99
C ALA A 452 2.46 26.11 -38.46
N ASN A 453 1.81 27.09 -37.81
CA ASN A 453 0.53 26.93 -37.12
C ASN A 453 0.51 25.67 -36.21
N GLY A 454 1.53 25.52 -35.38
CA GLY A 454 1.76 24.36 -34.56
C GLY A 454 1.94 24.67 -33.07
N ILE A 455 2.20 23.61 -32.30
CA ILE A 455 2.57 23.71 -30.89
C ILE A 455 3.93 23.06 -30.63
N VAL A 456 4.69 23.61 -29.67
CA VAL A 456 5.94 23.01 -29.20
C VAL A 456 5.66 21.89 -28.21
N ILE A 457 6.18 20.69 -28.49
CA ILE A 457 6.09 19.53 -27.62
C ILE A 457 7.30 19.51 -26.67
N GLY A 458 7.00 19.46 -25.38
CA GLY A 458 8.02 19.38 -24.33
C GLY A 458 8.50 17.96 -24.10
N THR A 459 9.79 17.82 -23.86
CA THR A 459 10.48 16.56 -23.67
C THR A 459 10.86 16.29 -22.22
N GLY A 460 10.75 17.28 -21.33
CA GLY A 460 11.12 17.18 -19.91
C GLY A 460 10.33 16.11 -19.18
N ASP A 461 11.02 15.31 -18.36
CA ASP A 461 10.46 14.17 -17.63
C ASP A 461 10.12 14.49 -16.16
N LEU A 462 9.52 13.53 -15.45
CA LEU A 462 9.17 13.66 -14.02
C LEU A 462 10.41 13.86 -13.15
N SER A 463 11.52 13.19 -13.47
CA SER A 463 12.77 13.28 -12.67
C SER A 463 13.39 14.69 -12.78
N GLU A 464 13.37 15.28 -13.95
CA GLU A 464 13.82 16.67 -14.16
C GLU A 464 12.97 17.67 -13.39
N LEU A 465 11.63 17.48 -13.41
CA LEU A 465 10.69 18.32 -12.65
C LEU A 465 10.89 18.18 -11.15
N ALA A 466 11.07 16.95 -10.65
CA ALA A 466 11.25 16.67 -9.23
C ALA A 466 12.56 17.25 -8.67
N LEU A 467 13.63 17.23 -9.47
CA LEU A 467 14.96 17.71 -9.08
C LEU A 467 15.19 19.21 -9.42
N GLY A 468 14.27 19.83 -10.16
CA GLY A 468 14.49 21.17 -10.71
C GLY A 468 15.63 21.21 -11.73
N TRP A 469 15.92 20.12 -12.41
CA TRP A 469 17.02 19.96 -13.35
C TRP A 469 16.65 20.45 -14.75
N ALA A 470 16.46 21.76 -14.88
CA ALA A 470 16.10 22.39 -16.14
C ALA A 470 16.58 23.86 -16.18
N THR A 471 16.89 24.37 -17.37
CA THR A 471 17.20 25.79 -17.55
C THR A 471 15.92 26.62 -17.50
N TYR A 472 15.82 27.57 -16.58
CA TYR A 472 14.71 28.52 -16.50
C TYR A 472 14.57 29.31 -17.81
N ASN A 473 13.35 29.36 -18.35
CA ASN A 473 13.03 29.89 -19.68
C ASN A 473 13.86 29.27 -20.82
N GLY A 474 14.23 28.01 -20.68
CA GLY A 474 14.98 27.24 -21.67
C GLY A 474 14.27 25.94 -22.01
N ASP A 475 14.96 24.83 -21.85
CA ASP A 475 14.53 23.49 -22.27
C ASP A 475 13.22 22.98 -21.64
N HIS A 476 12.81 23.49 -20.47
CA HIS A 476 11.52 23.17 -19.86
C HIS A 476 10.33 23.94 -20.47
N MET A 477 10.60 24.97 -21.26
CA MET A 477 9.55 25.77 -21.89
C MET A 477 8.96 25.04 -23.11
N SER A 478 7.69 24.73 -23.03
CA SER A 478 6.94 24.10 -24.12
C SER A 478 5.47 24.45 -24.00
N MET A 479 4.70 24.17 -25.06
CA MET A 479 3.26 24.38 -25.04
C MET A 479 2.50 23.17 -24.51
N TYR A 480 3.11 21.98 -24.56
CA TYR A 480 2.57 20.74 -23.96
C TYR A 480 3.70 19.72 -23.69
N GLY A 481 3.96 19.42 -22.41
CA GLY A 481 4.93 18.41 -21.98
C GLY A 481 4.32 17.01 -21.96
N VAL A 482 4.80 16.10 -22.78
CA VAL A 482 4.27 14.75 -22.89
C VAL A 482 4.88 13.78 -21.86
N ASN A 483 6.09 14.03 -21.38
CA ASN A 483 6.82 13.13 -20.47
C ASN A 483 6.74 13.56 -18.99
N ALA A 484 6.01 14.62 -18.66
CA ALA A 484 5.98 15.21 -17.32
C ALA A 484 5.58 14.22 -16.19
N GLY A 485 4.87 13.16 -16.50
CA GLY A 485 4.47 12.11 -15.55
C GLY A 485 5.32 10.82 -15.63
N VAL A 486 6.38 10.79 -16.44
CA VAL A 486 7.21 9.59 -16.67
C VAL A 486 8.59 9.80 -16.04
N PRO A 487 9.00 8.95 -15.08
CA PRO A 487 10.34 9.00 -14.51
C PRO A 487 11.39 8.49 -15.50
N LYS A 488 12.64 8.85 -15.30
CA LYS A 488 13.76 8.47 -16.18
C LYS A 488 14.20 7.00 -16.05
N THR A 489 13.70 6.26 -15.07
CA THR A 489 13.98 4.82 -14.83
C THR A 489 13.15 3.91 -15.70
#